data_54c7a075e08af21fcf981346245a0649
#
_entry.id   54c7a075e08af21fcf981346245a0649
#
_cell.length_a   1.000
_cell.length_b   1.000
_cell.length_c   1.000
_cell.angle_alpha   90.00
_cell.angle_beta   90.00
_cell.angle_gamma   90.00
#
_symmetry.space_group_name_H-M   'P 1'
#
loop_
_entity.id
_entity.type
_entity.pdbx_description
1 polymer ?
#
loop_
_entity_poly.entity_id
_entity_poly.type
_entity_poly.pdbx_seq_one_letter_code
_entity_poly.pdbx_strand_id
1 'polypeptide(L)'
;MTEPVYDNKGQYKQVESGLLDGEQIIAVYDAVGVGTGFIGLTTRRVIIQDKSFAGKRFAITSIPYSKISSVSVVSNKSFAGQYFSSGTIAITVGQHIYEVEFSGSDKTHHVHNVILHYAS
;
A
#
# COMPACT_ATOMS: atom_id res chain seq x y z
N MET A 1 -1.97 -15.57 -16.25
CA MET A 1 -1.45 -14.30 -15.72
C MET A 1 -2.60 -13.44 -15.25
N THR A 2 -2.55 -12.98 -14.02
CA THR A 2 -3.62 -12.18 -13.44
C THR A 2 -3.42 -10.72 -13.83
N GLU A 3 -4.50 -10.07 -14.27
CA GLU A 3 -4.45 -8.65 -14.58
C GLU A 3 -4.33 -7.84 -13.28
N PRO A 4 -3.57 -6.74 -13.30
CA PRO A 4 -3.46 -5.88 -12.13
C PRO A 4 -4.78 -5.23 -11.78
N VAL A 5 -4.99 -5.03 -10.48
CA VAL A 5 -6.16 -4.36 -9.93
C VAL A 5 -5.76 -2.94 -9.55
N TYR A 6 -6.59 -1.96 -9.83
CA TYR A 6 -6.31 -0.59 -9.42
C TYR A 6 -7.61 0.21 -9.24
N ASP A 7 -7.53 1.21 -8.37
CA ASP A 7 -8.65 2.13 -8.11
C ASP A 7 -8.63 3.34 -9.03
N ASN A 8 -7.44 3.83 -9.35
CA ASN A 8 -7.26 5.09 -10.06
C ASN A 8 -6.25 4.89 -11.17
N LYS A 9 -6.68 5.18 -12.41
CA LYS A 9 -5.84 4.96 -13.58
C LYS A 9 -4.59 5.84 -13.59
N GLY A 10 -4.68 7.06 -13.08
CA GLY A 10 -3.53 7.95 -13.01
C GLY A 10 -2.46 7.42 -12.07
N GLN A 11 -2.86 6.89 -10.93
CA GLN A 11 -1.94 6.28 -9.98
C GLN A 11 -1.31 5.03 -10.58
N TYR A 12 -2.10 4.21 -11.27
CA TYR A 12 -1.61 3.03 -11.95
C TYR A 12 -0.52 3.39 -12.97
N LYS A 13 -0.78 4.40 -13.78
CA LYS A 13 0.17 4.85 -14.79
C LYS A 13 1.44 5.41 -14.18
N GLN A 14 1.32 6.07 -13.02
CA GLN A 14 2.48 6.59 -12.32
C GLN A 14 3.39 5.45 -11.86
N VAL A 15 2.83 4.37 -11.32
CA VAL A 15 3.60 3.18 -10.94
C VAL A 15 4.20 2.53 -12.18
N GLU A 16 3.39 2.40 -13.24
CA GLU A 16 3.82 1.77 -14.49
C GLU A 16 5.04 2.46 -15.09
N SER A 17 5.09 3.79 -15.01
CA SER A 17 6.18 4.57 -15.59
C SER A 17 7.52 4.35 -14.89
N GLY A 18 7.52 3.81 -13.68
CA GLY A 18 8.74 3.58 -12.92
C GLY A 18 9.14 2.12 -12.80
N LEU A 19 8.51 1.23 -13.53
CA LEU A 19 8.81 -0.20 -13.44
C LEU A 19 10.22 -0.53 -13.96
N LEU A 20 10.85 -1.47 -13.28
CA LEU A 20 12.13 -2.02 -13.71
C LEU A 20 11.88 -3.15 -14.72
N ASP A 21 12.95 -3.57 -15.42
CA ASP A 21 12.83 -4.67 -16.36
C ASP A 21 12.33 -5.94 -15.67
N GLY A 22 11.27 -6.53 -16.21
CA GLY A 22 10.70 -7.74 -15.66
C GLY A 22 9.79 -7.54 -14.44
N GLU A 23 9.70 -6.32 -13.94
CA GLU A 23 8.82 -6.01 -12.82
C GLU A 23 7.38 -5.89 -13.31
N GLN A 24 6.44 -6.48 -12.58
CA GLN A 24 5.02 -6.45 -12.94
C GLN A 24 4.20 -5.87 -11.80
N ILE A 25 3.16 -5.10 -12.15
CA ILE A 25 2.25 -4.53 -11.17
C ILE A 25 1.22 -5.61 -10.77
N ILE A 26 0.99 -5.73 -9.46
CA ILE A 26 -0.03 -6.62 -8.93
C ILE A 26 -1.28 -5.82 -8.60
N ALA A 27 -1.13 -4.71 -7.88
CA ALA A 27 -2.25 -3.85 -7.51
C ALA A 27 -1.77 -2.44 -7.20
N VAL A 28 -2.66 -1.46 -7.41
CA VAL A 28 -2.43 -0.07 -7.02
C VAL A 28 -3.71 0.43 -6.38
N TYR A 29 -3.68 0.70 -5.09
CA TYR A 29 -4.85 1.09 -4.33
C TYR A 29 -4.74 2.52 -3.83
N ASP A 30 -5.82 3.27 -4.01
CA ASP A 30 -5.93 4.62 -3.47
C ASP A 30 -6.01 4.54 -1.94
N ALA A 31 -5.31 5.44 -1.27
CA ALA A 31 -5.34 5.53 0.19
C ALA A 31 -6.26 6.65 0.60
N VAL A 32 -6.95 6.46 1.74
CA VAL A 32 -7.77 7.50 2.34
C VAL A 32 -7.00 8.11 3.50
N GLY A 33 -7.43 9.30 3.92
CA GLY A 33 -6.77 10.00 5.03
C GLY A 33 -5.69 10.95 4.54
N VAL A 34 -5.00 11.52 5.52
CA VAL A 34 -3.98 12.55 5.27
C VAL A 34 -2.61 11.89 5.22
N GLY A 35 -1.79 12.29 4.28
CA GLY A 35 -0.39 11.90 4.22
C GLY A 35 -0.03 10.88 3.17
N THR A 36 -0.87 9.88 2.92
CA THR A 36 -0.57 8.85 1.92
C THR A 36 -1.53 8.96 0.74
N GLY A 37 -1.00 9.01 -0.48
CA GLY A 37 -1.81 9.10 -1.68
C GLY A 37 -2.25 7.76 -2.22
N PHE A 38 -1.32 6.81 -2.32
CA PHE A 38 -1.63 5.47 -2.80
C PHE A 38 -0.54 4.49 -2.38
N ILE A 39 -0.86 3.20 -2.51
CA ILE A 39 0.12 2.12 -2.38
C ILE A 39 0.12 1.32 -3.67
N GLY A 40 1.31 1.03 -4.18
CA GLY A 40 1.50 0.15 -5.31
C GLY A 40 2.20 -1.13 -4.88
N LEU A 41 1.75 -2.24 -5.40
CA LEU A 41 2.35 -3.55 -5.13
C LEU A 41 2.83 -4.12 -6.45
N THR A 42 4.11 -4.46 -6.51
CA THR A 42 4.69 -5.09 -7.69
C THR A 42 5.26 -6.44 -7.30
N THR A 43 5.86 -7.12 -8.27
CA THR A 43 6.55 -8.39 -8.00
C THR A 43 7.87 -8.19 -7.25
N ARG A 44 8.31 -6.94 -7.05
CA ARG A 44 9.61 -6.66 -6.42
C ARG A 44 9.57 -5.77 -5.20
N ARG A 45 8.55 -4.92 -5.06
CA ARG A 45 8.55 -3.88 -4.01
C ARG A 45 7.16 -3.39 -3.71
N VAL A 46 7.07 -2.72 -2.57
CA VAL A 46 5.91 -1.90 -2.20
C VAL A 46 6.26 -0.45 -2.51
N ILE A 47 5.35 0.26 -3.15
CA ILE A 47 5.54 1.67 -3.50
C ILE A 47 4.49 2.48 -2.75
N ILE A 48 4.93 3.51 -2.03
CA ILE A 48 4.02 4.37 -1.26
C ILE A 48 4.23 5.81 -1.69
N GLN A 49 3.14 6.49 -2.06
CA GLN A 49 3.18 7.92 -2.27
C GLN A 49 2.89 8.62 -0.95
N ASP A 50 3.86 9.36 -0.47
CA ASP A 50 3.77 10.06 0.80
C ASP A 50 3.58 11.55 0.52
N LYS A 51 2.46 12.10 1.00
CA LYS A 51 2.10 13.51 0.82
C LYS A 51 2.36 14.35 2.07
N SER A 52 3.04 13.79 3.07
CA SER A 52 3.27 14.48 4.34
C SER A 52 4.34 15.56 4.26
N PHE A 53 4.98 15.71 3.11
CA PHE A 53 6.01 16.74 2.92
C PHE A 53 5.39 18.12 2.72
N ALA A 54 6.09 19.15 3.19
CA ALA A 54 5.60 20.50 3.14
C ALA A 54 5.46 21.02 1.71
N GLY A 55 4.46 21.88 1.49
CA GLY A 55 4.20 22.51 0.20
C GLY A 55 3.57 21.57 -0.80
N LYS A 56 3.98 21.67 -2.05
CA LYS A 56 3.46 20.84 -3.12
C LYS A 56 4.28 19.58 -3.35
N ARG A 57 5.21 19.29 -2.44
CA ARG A 57 6.09 18.15 -2.60
C ARG A 57 5.43 16.87 -2.09
N PHE A 58 5.78 15.78 -2.71
CA PHE A 58 5.44 14.45 -2.25
C PHE A 58 6.62 13.53 -2.53
N ALA A 59 6.68 12.43 -1.80
CA ALA A 59 7.71 11.42 -2.01
C ALA A 59 7.10 10.13 -2.52
N ILE A 60 7.80 9.47 -3.41
CA ILE A 60 7.49 8.10 -3.82
C ILE A 60 8.56 7.23 -3.15
N THR A 61 8.13 6.41 -2.22
CA THR A 61 9.03 5.53 -1.48
C THR A 61 8.88 4.11 -1.97
N SER A 62 9.99 3.49 -2.35
CA SER A 62 10.00 2.08 -2.78
C SER A 62 10.63 1.24 -1.68
N ILE A 63 9.92 0.19 -1.26
CA ILE A 63 10.36 -0.70 -0.19
C ILE A 63 10.52 -2.10 -0.76
N PRO A 64 11.75 -2.60 -0.93
CA PRO A 64 11.94 -3.99 -1.35
C PRO A 64 11.32 -4.93 -0.32
N TYR A 65 10.68 -5.98 -0.78
CA TYR A 65 10.02 -6.93 0.13
C TYR A 65 10.98 -7.52 1.16
N SER A 66 12.24 -7.70 0.79
CA SER A 66 13.27 -8.26 1.70
C SER A 66 13.57 -7.36 2.89
N LYS A 67 13.18 -6.09 2.85
CA LYS A 67 13.40 -5.14 3.94
C LYS A 67 12.23 -5.04 4.90
N ILE A 68 11.14 -5.71 4.61
CA ILE A 68 9.94 -5.65 5.45
C ILE A 68 10.08 -6.66 6.59
N SER A 69 10.01 -6.16 7.83
CA SER A 69 10.12 -6.99 9.02
C SER A 69 8.79 -7.61 9.39
N SER A 70 7.71 -6.86 9.24
CA SER A 70 6.37 -7.36 9.54
C SER A 70 5.32 -6.54 8.79
N VAL A 71 4.15 -7.14 8.63
CA VAL A 71 2.99 -6.47 8.06
C VAL A 71 1.78 -6.82 8.93
N SER A 72 0.98 -5.80 9.28
CA SER A 72 -0.17 -5.96 10.15
C SER A 72 -1.41 -5.36 9.54
N VAL A 73 -2.54 -6.02 9.76
CA VAL A 73 -3.85 -5.47 9.42
C VAL A 73 -4.45 -4.91 10.71
N VAL A 74 -4.78 -3.63 10.68
CA VAL A 74 -5.39 -2.95 11.81
C VAL A 74 -6.82 -2.61 11.44
N SER A 75 -7.78 -3.13 12.20
CA SER A 75 -9.19 -2.88 11.95
C SER A 75 -9.76 -2.07 13.10
N ASN A 76 -10.53 -1.05 12.75
CA ASN A 76 -11.16 -0.19 13.74
C ASN A 76 -12.55 -0.73 14.11
N LYS A 77 -12.83 -0.72 15.41
CA LYS A 77 -14.15 -1.07 15.93
C LYS A 77 -14.87 0.18 16.42
N SER A 78 -16.16 0.26 16.13
CA SER A 78 -16.98 1.30 16.72
C SER A 78 -17.33 0.95 18.17
N PHE A 79 -17.89 1.92 18.90
CA PHE A 79 -18.36 1.69 20.26
C PHE A 79 -19.42 0.60 20.36
N ALA A 80 -20.21 0.42 19.32
CA ALA A 80 -21.26 -0.58 19.31
C ALA A 80 -20.74 -1.97 18.97
N GLY A 81 -19.43 -2.13 18.83
CA GLY A 81 -18.85 -3.40 18.43
C GLY A 81 -18.85 -3.67 16.95
N GLN A 82 -19.33 -2.72 16.17
CA GLN A 82 -19.36 -2.85 14.73
C GLN A 82 -18.00 -2.48 14.14
N TYR A 83 -17.69 -3.10 13.02
CA TYR A 83 -16.45 -2.79 12.30
C TYR A 83 -16.72 -1.76 11.23
N PHE A 84 -15.81 -0.82 11.09
CA PHE A 84 -15.85 0.09 9.95
C PHE A 84 -15.50 -0.67 8.66
N SER A 85 -15.96 -0.15 7.54
CA SER A 85 -15.66 -0.72 6.23
C SER A 85 -14.21 -0.45 5.79
N SER A 86 -13.48 0.39 6.52
CA SER A 86 -12.09 0.71 6.22
C SER A 86 -11.15 -0.12 7.08
N GLY A 87 -9.92 -0.24 6.61
CA GLY A 87 -8.86 -0.90 7.37
C GLY A 87 -7.53 -0.24 7.11
N THR A 88 -6.60 -0.44 8.00
CA THR A 88 -5.25 0.11 7.91
C THR A 88 -4.24 -1.02 7.81
N ILE A 89 -3.28 -0.88 6.89
CA ILE A 89 -2.12 -1.76 6.84
C ILE A 89 -0.95 -1.05 7.49
N ALA A 90 -0.20 -1.77 8.32
CA ALA A 90 1.02 -1.25 8.93
C ALA A 90 2.19 -2.09 8.47
N ILE A 91 3.17 -1.46 7.85
CA ILE A 91 4.36 -2.13 7.29
C ILE A 91 5.57 -1.65 8.08
N THR A 92 6.27 -2.58 8.72
CA THR A 92 7.44 -2.26 9.53
C THR A 92 8.72 -2.52 8.73
N VAL A 93 9.56 -1.50 8.63
CA VAL A 93 10.86 -1.58 7.96
C VAL A 93 11.90 -1.03 8.94
N GLY A 94 12.67 -1.94 9.56
CA GLY A 94 13.60 -1.54 10.62
C GLY A 94 12.87 -0.94 11.79
N GLN A 95 13.12 0.35 12.07
CA GLN A 95 12.45 1.07 13.17
C GLN A 95 11.34 1.98 12.68
N HIS A 96 11.05 1.95 11.38
CA HIS A 96 10.01 2.81 10.79
C HIS A 96 8.76 2.00 10.49
N ILE A 97 7.60 2.60 10.76
CA ILE A 97 6.31 1.98 10.46
C ILE A 97 5.57 2.86 9.45
N TYR A 98 5.21 2.28 8.32
CA TYR A 98 4.38 2.94 7.32
C TYR A 98 2.95 2.49 7.51
N GLU A 99 2.03 3.43 7.65
CA GLU A 99 0.61 3.14 7.79
C GLU A 99 -0.14 3.66 6.58
N VAL A 100 -0.98 2.80 6.01
CA VAL A 100 -1.79 3.15 4.84
C VAL A 100 -3.21 2.70 5.12
N GLU A 101 -4.16 3.63 5.02
CA GLU A 101 -5.57 3.36 5.28
C GLU A 101 -6.34 3.25 3.97
N PHE A 102 -7.24 2.27 3.89
CA PHE A 102 -8.06 2.01 2.71
C PHE A 102 -9.54 2.14 3.04
N SER A 103 -10.34 2.40 2.01
CA SER A 103 -11.79 2.51 2.17
C SER A 103 -12.51 1.16 2.23
N GLY A 104 -11.80 0.04 2.06
CA GLY A 104 -12.41 -1.28 2.10
C GLY A 104 -11.49 -2.31 2.75
N SER A 105 -12.05 -3.18 3.58
CA SER A 105 -11.26 -4.20 4.27
C SER A 105 -10.68 -5.25 3.34
N ASP A 106 -11.35 -5.53 2.21
CA ASP A 106 -10.85 -6.47 1.23
C ASP A 106 -9.55 -6.00 0.59
N LYS A 107 -9.40 -4.68 0.38
CA LYS A 107 -8.14 -4.12 -0.12
C LYS A 107 -7.03 -4.32 0.89
N THR A 108 -7.32 -4.07 2.16
CA THR A 108 -6.36 -4.25 3.24
C THR A 108 -5.84 -5.68 3.29
N HIS A 109 -6.75 -6.65 3.20
CA HIS A 109 -6.37 -8.05 3.23
C HIS A 109 -5.56 -8.46 2.01
N HIS A 110 -5.93 -7.94 0.83
CA HIS A 110 -5.18 -8.23 -0.39
C HIS A 110 -3.75 -7.69 -0.29
N VAL A 111 -3.59 -6.45 0.18
CA VAL A 111 -2.27 -5.86 0.39
C VAL A 111 -1.44 -6.69 1.37
N HIS A 112 -2.05 -7.06 2.49
CA HIS A 112 -1.39 -7.91 3.49
C HIS A 112 -0.89 -9.21 2.88
N ASN A 113 -1.75 -9.89 2.13
CA ASN A 113 -1.42 -11.20 1.57
C ASN A 113 -0.33 -11.13 0.51
N VAL A 114 -0.36 -10.09 -0.33
CA VAL A 114 0.67 -9.88 -1.34
C VAL A 114 2.03 -9.63 -0.67
N ILE A 115 2.05 -8.73 0.33
CA ILE A 115 3.29 -8.42 1.03
C ILE A 115 3.86 -9.67 1.70
N LEU A 116 3.00 -10.42 2.40
CA LEU A 116 3.45 -11.62 3.09
C LEU A 116 3.99 -12.66 2.11
N HIS A 117 3.33 -12.81 0.97
CA HIS A 117 3.75 -13.75 -0.06
C HIS A 117 5.17 -13.44 -0.57
N TYR A 118 5.45 -12.18 -0.86
CA TYR A 118 6.73 -11.80 -1.44
C TYR A 118 7.81 -11.55 -0.38
N ALA A 119 7.44 -11.28 0.86
CA ALA A 119 8.40 -11.02 1.93
C ALA A 119 8.83 -12.29 2.67
N SER A 120 8.08 -13.36 2.52
CA SER A 120 8.40 -14.64 3.21
C SER A 120 9.44 -15.48 2.51
#